data_90c44e649dde1ad33d5dc66cde52dfe8
#
_entry.id   90c44e649dde1ad33d5dc66cde52dfe8
#
_cell.length_a   1.000
_cell.length_b   1.000
_cell.length_c   1.000
_cell.angle_alpha   90.00
_cell.angle_beta   90.00
_cell.angle_gamma   90.00
#
_symmetry.space_group_name_H-M   'P 1'
#
loop_
_entity.id
_entity.type
_entity.pdbx_description
1 polymer ?
#
loop_
_entity_poly.entity_id
_entity_poly.type
_entity_poly.pdbx_seq_one_letter_code
_entity_poly.pdbx_strand_id
1 'polypeptide(L)'
;EQLIIQQEIEMYQDSPDYQLFFRALANLYPDTPLAQDIAGTVSSLSQIDEESLQDNFDYFYQPANMHLVVVGNFDLDSLVNLVSDFEMKTSLNPLPRISPVDLNPVVQNETSRMEVASPKLAIGIRGRNQIPPLYQYRYKIILKLLFAMMFGWTSKRFQSLYEVGKLDNSLTLEIEVESSFHFVMLTMDTSEPVSISHQFRTAI
;
A
#
# COMPACT_ATOMS: atom_id res chain seq x y z
N GLU A 1 -15.46 -9.16 -18.81
CA GLU A 1 -14.46 -8.82 -17.79
C GLU A 1 -14.15 -7.31 -17.78
N GLN A 2 -13.77 -6.65 -18.88
CA GLN A 2 -13.45 -5.22 -18.90
C GLN A 2 -14.55 -4.33 -18.30
N LEU A 3 -15.83 -4.59 -18.59
CA LEU A 3 -16.94 -3.81 -18.03
C LEU A 3 -17.05 -3.96 -16.50
N ILE A 4 -16.75 -5.14 -15.98
CA ILE A 4 -16.77 -5.39 -14.53
C ILE A 4 -15.63 -4.61 -13.86
N ILE A 5 -14.41 -4.66 -14.43
CA ILE A 5 -13.25 -3.93 -13.92
C ILE A 5 -13.49 -2.41 -14.02
N GLN A 6 -14.11 -1.94 -15.10
CA GLN A 6 -14.48 -0.52 -15.22
C GLN A 6 -15.42 -0.07 -14.09
N GLN A 7 -16.45 -0.85 -13.79
CA GLN A 7 -17.35 -0.56 -12.67
C GLN A 7 -16.64 -0.56 -11.32
N GLU A 8 -15.67 -1.45 -11.14
CA GLU A 8 -14.84 -1.48 -9.94
C GLU A 8 -13.96 -0.23 -9.82
N ILE A 9 -13.33 0.22 -10.92
CA ILE A 9 -12.56 1.47 -10.97
C ILE A 9 -13.45 2.67 -10.61
N GLU A 10 -14.66 2.75 -11.19
CA GLU A 10 -15.62 3.81 -10.90
C GLU A 10 -16.03 3.80 -9.41
N MET A 11 -16.29 2.62 -8.84
CA MET A 11 -16.58 2.46 -7.40
C MET A 11 -15.44 2.98 -6.52
N TYR A 12 -14.18 2.71 -6.86
CA TYR A 12 -13.02 3.22 -6.13
C TYR A 12 -12.87 4.74 -6.26
N GLN A 13 -13.22 5.31 -7.41
CA GLN A 13 -13.20 6.76 -7.59
C GLN A 13 -14.24 7.46 -6.70
N ASP A 14 -15.36 6.83 -6.42
CA ASP A 14 -16.42 7.34 -5.55
C ASP A 14 -16.17 7.06 -4.06
N SER A 15 -15.14 6.31 -3.70
CA SER A 15 -14.79 6.00 -2.32
C SER A 15 -13.85 7.06 -1.72
N PRO A 16 -14.31 7.89 -0.75
CA PRO A 16 -13.47 8.93 -0.15
C PRO A 16 -12.25 8.38 0.59
N ASP A 17 -12.37 7.23 1.27
CA ASP A 17 -11.26 6.62 2.00
C ASP A 17 -10.20 6.07 1.07
N TYR A 18 -10.64 5.44 -0.03
CA TYR A 18 -9.74 4.96 -1.07
C TYR A 18 -8.97 6.11 -1.73
N GLN A 19 -9.68 7.17 -2.13
CA GLN A 19 -9.09 8.35 -2.74
C GLN A 19 -8.12 9.06 -1.79
N LEU A 20 -8.48 9.17 -0.51
CA LEU A 20 -7.62 9.77 0.51
C LEU A 20 -6.30 9.01 0.64
N PHE A 21 -6.36 7.69 0.72
CA PHE A 21 -5.19 6.84 0.88
C PHE A 21 -4.26 6.91 -0.33
N PHE A 22 -4.77 6.71 -1.54
CA PHE A 22 -3.94 6.71 -2.74
C PHE A 22 -3.37 8.09 -3.08
N ARG A 23 -4.11 9.17 -2.84
CA ARG A 23 -3.58 10.54 -2.98
C ARG A 23 -2.49 10.83 -1.96
N ALA A 24 -2.66 10.42 -0.71
CA ALA A 24 -1.62 10.56 0.29
C ALA A 24 -0.37 9.74 -0.06
N LEU A 25 -0.55 8.53 -0.61
CA LEU A 25 0.56 7.70 -1.09
C LEU A 25 1.28 8.34 -2.30
N ALA A 26 0.54 8.90 -3.25
CA ALA A 26 1.10 9.64 -4.37
C ALA A 26 1.89 10.88 -3.91
N ASN A 27 1.43 11.57 -2.87
CA ASN A 27 2.14 12.70 -2.27
C ASN A 27 3.42 12.29 -1.52
N LEU A 28 3.44 11.09 -0.95
CA LEU A 28 4.64 10.53 -0.33
C LEU A 28 5.68 10.06 -1.36
N TYR A 29 5.23 9.53 -2.49
CA TYR A 29 6.08 8.92 -3.51
C TYR A 29 5.77 9.45 -4.92
N PRO A 30 5.84 10.78 -5.14
CA PRO A 30 5.51 11.35 -6.44
C PRO A 30 6.42 10.80 -7.55
N ASP A 31 5.82 10.60 -8.73
CA ASP A 31 6.48 10.09 -9.93
C ASP A 31 7.09 8.67 -9.79
N THR A 32 6.57 7.89 -8.87
CA THR A 32 6.98 6.50 -8.68
C THR A 32 5.81 5.53 -8.98
N PRO A 33 6.07 4.24 -9.19
CA PRO A 33 5.00 3.25 -9.32
C PRO A 33 4.06 3.18 -8.10
N LEU A 34 4.53 3.54 -6.91
CA LEU A 34 3.71 3.62 -5.68
C LEU A 34 2.67 4.75 -5.72
N ALA A 35 2.87 5.76 -6.57
CA ALA A 35 1.90 6.83 -6.79
C ALA A 35 0.76 6.43 -7.73
N GLN A 36 0.87 5.28 -8.37
CA GLN A 36 -0.12 4.78 -9.32
C GLN A 36 -1.12 3.87 -8.61
N ASP A 37 -2.39 4.10 -8.89
CA ASP A 37 -3.43 3.21 -8.42
C ASP A 37 -3.30 1.84 -9.09
N ILE A 38 -3.29 0.77 -8.31
CA ILE A 38 -3.16 -0.60 -8.81
C ILE A 38 -4.37 -1.01 -9.67
N ALA A 39 -5.53 -0.45 -9.42
CA ALA A 39 -6.72 -0.66 -10.25
C ALA A 39 -6.58 -0.03 -11.65
N GLY A 40 -5.65 0.89 -11.82
CA GLY A 40 -5.45 1.63 -13.06
C GLY A 40 -6.55 2.67 -13.32
N THR A 41 -6.79 2.94 -14.59
CA THR A 41 -7.82 3.88 -15.06
C THR A 41 -8.64 3.25 -16.16
N VAL A 42 -9.84 3.77 -16.42
CA VAL A 42 -10.66 3.35 -17.56
C VAL A 42 -9.88 3.46 -18.88
N SER A 43 -9.06 4.52 -19.01
CA SER A 43 -8.19 4.71 -20.19
C SER A 43 -7.11 3.64 -20.31
N SER A 44 -6.42 3.28 -19.21
CA SER A 44 -5.42 2.21 -19.26
C SER A 44 -6.05 0.84 -19.48
N LEU A 45 -7.22 0.60 -18.88
CA LEU A 45 -7.96 -0.64 -19.06
C LEU A 45 -8.36 -0.86 -20.53
N SER A 46 -8.77 0.21 -21.24
CA SER A 46 -9.15 0.13 -22.65
C SER A 46 -7.99 -0.23 -23.60
N GLN A 47 -6.75 -0.13 -23.13
CA GLN A 47 -5.56 -0.48 -23.90
C GLN A 47 -5.12 -1.94 -23.68
N ILE A 48 -5.77 -2.66 -22.76
CA ILE A 48 -5.47 -4.06 -22.45
C ILE A 48 -6.30 -4.94 -23.37
N ASP A 49 -5.61 -5.74 -24.18
CA ASP A 49 -6.20 -6.74 -25.07
C ASP A 49 -5.66 -8.16 -24.75
N GLU A 50 -6.12 -9.15 -25.50
CA GLU A 50 -5.75 -10.55 -25.29
C GLU A 50 -4.25 -10.76 -25.52
N GLU A 51 -3.66 -10.09 -26.53
CA GLU A 51 -2.24 -10.20 -26.87
C GLU A 51 -1.36 -9.67 -25.74
N SER A 52 -1.67 -8.47 -25.23
CA SER A 52 -0.94 -7.87 -24.10
C SER A 52 -1.06 -8.67 -22.81
N LEU A 53 -2.21 -9.31 -22.55
CA LEU A 53 -2.38 -10.20 -21.41
C LEU A 53 -1.53 -11.46 -21.57
N GLN A 54 -1.53 -12.07 -22.76
CA GLN A 54 -0.72 -13.26 -23.02
C GLN A 54 0.78 -12.95 -22.93
N ASP A 55 1.23 -11.83 -23.49
CA ASP A 55 2.62 -11.38 -23.42
C ASP A 55 3.07 -11.16 -21.97
N ASN A 56 2.23 -10.53 -21.14
CA ASN A 56 2.52 -10.36 -19.71
C ASN A 56 2.56 -11.71 -18.98
N PHE A 57 1.65 -12.62 -19.29
CA PHE A 57 1.65 -13.94 -18.70
C PHE A 57 2.94 -14.70 -19.06
N ASP A 58 3.29 -14.75 -20.33
CA ASP A 58 4.49 -15.47 -20.81
C ASP A 58 5.78 -14.82 -20.26
N TYR A 59 5.79 -13.52 -20.02
CA TYR A 59 6.93 -12.79 -19.48
C TYR A 59 7.14 -13.01 -17.98
N PHE A 60 6.07 -12.91 -17.18
CA PHE A 60 6.19 -12.92 -15.71
C PHE A 60 6.00 -14.31 -15.08
N TYR A 61 5.13 -15.17 -15.67
CA TYR A 61 4.80 -16.48 -15.10
C TYR A 61 5.79 -17.56 -15.60
N GLN A 62 7.05 -17.38 -15.24
CA GLN A 62 8.14 -18.30 -15.56
C GLN A 62 8.64 -18.98 -14.28
N PRO A 63 9.07 -20.26 -14.33
CA PRO A 63 9.59 -20.98 -13.17
C PRO A 63 10.72 -20.23 -12.46
N ALA A 64 11.58 -19.53 -13.19
CA ALA A 64 12.67 -18.73 -12.64
C ALA A 64 12.19 -17.51 -11.84
N ASN A 65 10.94 -17.10 -12.01
CA ASN A 65 10.31 -15.97 -11.32
C ASN A 65 9.23 -16.40 -10.31
N MET A 66 9.07 -17.70 -10.08
CA MET A 66 8.01 -18.24 -9.22
C MET A 66 8.60 -18.95 -8.02
N HIS A 67 7.92 -18.84 -6.87
CA HIS A 67 8.22 -19.60 -5.67
C HIS A 67 6.98 -20.34 -5.24
N LEU A 68 7.07 -21.66 -5.09
CA LEU A 68 6.01 -22.49 -4.53
C LEU A 68 6.25 -22.65 -3.02
N VAL A 69 5.30 -22.25 -2.21
CA VAL A 69 5.30 -22.50 -0.77
C VAL A 69 4.08 -23.33 -0.42
N VAL A 70 4.31 -24.50 0.18
CA VAL A 70 3.24 -25.40 0.62
C VAL A 70 3.31 -25.56 2.14
N VAL A 71 2.19 -25.31 2.81
CA VAL A 71 2.06 -25.44 4.27
C VAL A 71 0.85 -26.31 4.57
N GLY A 72 1.07 -27.38 5.36
CA GLY A 72 -0.01 -28.29 5.74
C GLY A 72 0.51 -29.67 6.12
N ASN A 73 -0.40 -30.62 6.26
CA ASN A 73 -0.06 -32.03 6.46
C ASN A 73 -0.06 -32.75 5.10
N PHE A 74 1.11 -33.01 4.55
CA PHE A 74 1.29 -33.66 3.25
C PHE A 74 2.52 -34.57 3.27
N ASP A 75 2.55 -35.53 2.35
CA ASP A 75 3.72 -36.35 2.07
C ASP A 75 4.68 -35.61 1.14
N LEU A 76 5.91 -35.36 1.59
CA LEU A 76 6.89 -34.58 0.87
C LEU A 76 7.28 -35.24 -0.48
N ASP A 77 7.48 -36.56 -0.49
CA ASP A 77 7.92 -37.27 -1.68
C ASP A 77 6.84 -37.25 -2.78
N SER A 78 5.58 -37.41 -2.38
CA SER A 78 4.43 -37.30 -3.29
C SER A 78 4.33 -35.86 -3.87
N LEU A 79 4.55 -34.83 -3.06
CA LEU A 79 4.52 -33.44 -3.49
C LEU A 79 5.67 -33.14 -4.48
N VAL A 80 6.90 -33.58 -4.15
CA VAL A 80 8.07 -33.39 -5.03
C VAL A 80 7.85 -34.07 -6.36
N ASN A 81 7.35 -35.31 -6.39
CA ASN A 81 7.03 -36.03 -7.62
C ASN A 81 5.98 -35.27 -8.44
N LEU A 82 4.89 -34.82 -7.81
CA LEU A 82 3.85 -34.04 -8.48
C LEU A 82 4.38 -32.76 -9.12
N VAL A 83 5.25 -32.02 -8.42
CA VAL A 83 5.84 -30.78 -8.93
C VAL A 83 6.87 -31.07 -10.03
N SER A 84 7.63 -32.17 -9.91
CA SER A 84 8.63 -32.55 -10.90
C SER A 84 8.01 -33.02 -12.22
N ASP A 85 6.80 -33.61 -12.16
CA ASP A 85 6.05 -34.04 -13.33
C ASP A 85 5.38 -32.86 -14.09
N PHE A 86 5.39 -31.66 -13.48
CA PHE A 86 4.84 -30.46 -14.12
C PHE A 86 5.84 -29.93 -15.17
N GLU A 87 5.58 -30.18 -16.46
CA GLU A 87 6.33 -29.57 -17.54
C GLU A 87 6.06 -28.07 -17.65
N MET A 88 6.87 -27.27 -16.98
CA MET A 88 6.82 -25.81 -17.14
C MET A 88 7.77 -25.39 -18.26
N LYS A 89 7.28 -24.55 -19.18
CA LYS A 89 8.16 -23.90 -20.18
C LYS A 89 9.23 -23.10 -19.43
N THR A 90 10.46 -23.52 -19.53
CA THR A 90 11.60 -22.80 -18.97
C THR A 90 12.02 -21.70 -19.92
N SER A 91 11.70 -20.46 -19.58
CA SER A 91 12.39 -19.33 -20.18
C SER A 91 13.71 -19.10 -19.43
N LEU A 92 14.79 -18.96 -20.15
CA LEU A 92 16.13 -18.73 -19.60
C LEU A 92 16.44 -17.24 -19.38
N ASN A 93 15.51 -16.35 -19.71
CA ASN A 93 15.72 -14.91 -19.55
C ASN A 93 15.36 -14.47 -18.13
N PRO A 94 16.36 -14.13 -17.30
CA PRO A 94 16.06 -13.58 -15.98
C PRO A 94 15.32 -12.26 -16.14
N LEU A 95 14.25 -12.07 -15.33
CA LEU A 95 13.58 -10.79 -15.30
C LEU A 95 14.53 -9.69 -14.81
N PRO A 96 14.47 -8.50 -15.42
CA PRO A 96 15.27 -7.38 -14.96
C PRO A 96 14.91 -7.06 -13.51
N ARG A 97 15.92 -6.87 -12.67
CA ARG A 97 15.71 -6.38 -11.33
C ARG A 97 15.27 -4.91 -11.40
N ILE A 98 14.20 -4.58 -10.71
CA ILE A 98 13.77 -3.20 -10.58
C ILE A 98 14.85 -2.44 -9.81
N SER A 99 15.42 -1.43 -10.45
CA SER A 99 16.37 -0.52 -9.79
C SER A 99 15.64 0.30 -8.72
N PRO A 100 16.32 0.67 -7.62
CA PRO A 100 15.77 1.63 -6.69
C PRO A 100 15.34 2.90 -7.43
N VAL A 101 14.13 3.37 -7.18
CA VAL A 101 13.62 4.62 -7.76
C VAL A 101 14.17 5.78 -6.96
N ASP A 102 14.73 6.79 -7.64
CA ASP A 102 15.08 8.05 -7.00
C ASP A 102 13.82 8.72 -6.46
N LEU A 103 13.83 9.05 -5.18
CA LEU A 103 12.66 9.60 -4.52
C LEU A 103 12.62 11.11 -4.63
N ASN A 104 11.63 11.61 -5.36
CA ASN A 104 11.31 13.03 -5.40
C ASN A 104 10.88 13.59 -4.03
N PRO A 105 10.99 14.90 -3.79
CA PRO A 105 10.46 15.52 -2.58
C PRO A 105 8.98 15.21 -2.37
N VAL A 106 8.57 14.98 -1.12
CA VAL A 106 7.17 14.76 -0.79
C VAL A 106 6.33 16.02 -1.07
N VAL A 107 5.09 15.83 -1.52
CA VAL A 107 4.09 16.91 -1.56
C VAL A 107 3.54 17.08 -0.15
N GLN A 108 3.79 18.24 0.47
CA GLN A 108 3.54 18.43 1.89
C GLN A 108 2.08 18.57 2.27
N ASN A 109 1.25 19.14 1.40
CA ASN A 109 -0.17 19.36 1.65
C ASN A 109 -0.94 19.27 0.35
N GLU A 110 -2.05 18.55 0.39
CA GLU A 110 -3.03 18.49 -0.68
C GLU A 110 -4.43 18.55 -0.06
N THR A 111 -5.36 19.15 -0.77
CA THR A 111 -6.77 19.18 -0.38
C THR A 111 -7.62 18.85 -1.60
N SER A 112 -8.51 17.88 -1.48
CA SER A 112 -9.50 17.55 -2.50
C SER A 112 -10.92 17.74 -1.94
N ARG A 113 -11.89 17.92 -2.85
CA ARG A 113 -13.30 18.05 -2.49
C ARG A 113 -14.04 16.82 -2.97
N MET A 114 -14.76 16.19 -2.05
CA MET A 114 -15.67 15.07 -2.30
C MET A 114 -16.92 15.26 -1.44
N GLU A 115 -18.01 14.61 -1.82
CA GLU A 115 -19.20 14.56 -0.98
C GLU A 115 -18.97 13.56 0.15
N VAL A 116 -18.78 14.07 1.36
CA VAL A 116 -18.50 13.29 2.57
C VAL A 116 -19.31 13.81 3.74
N ALA A 117 -19.73 12.91 4.63
CA ALA A 117 -20.45 13.29 5.84
C ALA A 117 -19.55 14.05 6.85
N SER A 118 -18.26 13.75 6.86
CA SER A 118 -17.26 14.35 7.75
C SER A 118 -15.95 14.55 6.97
N PRO A 119 -15.21 15.64 7.21
CA PRO A 119 -13.89 15.80 6.61
C PRO A 119 -12.95 14.66 7.02
N LYS A 120 -12.16 14.20 6.06
CA LYS A 120 -11.18 13.13 6.25
C LYS A 120 -9.76 13.67 6.19
N LEU A 121 -8.88 13.14 7.03
CA LEU A 121 -7.48 13.54 7.12
C LEU A 121 -6.57 12.33 6.94
N ALA A 122 -5.57 12.45 6.08
CA ALA A 122 -4.43 11.54 6.03
C ALA A 122 -3.14 12.26 6.45
N ILE A 123 -2.33 11.60 7.27
CA ILE A 123 -1.00 12.06 7.64
C ILE A 123 -0.02 10.95 7.26
N GLY A 124 0.75 11.21 6.21
CA GLY A 124 1.74 10.27 5.70
C GLY A 124 3.16 10.65 6.15
N ILE A 125 3.96 9.66 6.51
CA ILE A 125 5.36 9.81 6.89
C ILE A 125 6.17 8.85 6.03
N ARG A 126 7.04 9.39 5.18
CA ARG A 126 7.93 8.59 4.35
C ARG A 126 9.26 8.35 5.05
N GLY A 127 9.68 7.09 5.15
CA GLY A 127 11.02 6.74 5.57
C GLY A 127 12.07 7.05 4.51
N ARG A 128 13.28 7.39 4.95
CA ARG A 128 14.39 7.75 4.06
C ARG A 128 15.47 6.68 3.98
N ASN A 129 15.57 5.84 4.99
CA ASN A 129 16.62 4.84 5.08
C ASN A 129 16.18 3.55 4.38
N GLN A 130 17.11 2.88 3.72
CA GLN A 130 16.89 1.52 3.25
C GLN A 130 16.95 0.56 4.43
N ILE A 131 15.98 -0.31 4.54
CA ILE A 131 15.89 -1.32 5.59
C ILE A 131 16.29 -2.68 5.00
N PRO A 132 17.42 -3.27 5.43
CA PRO A 132 17.83 -4.58 4.94
C PRO A 132 16.72 -5.63 5.18
N PRO A 133 16.51 -6.60 4.26
CA PRO A 133 15.41 -7.58 4.35
C PRO A 133 15.33 -8.30 5.70
N LEU A 134 16.50 -8.66 6.27
CA LEU A 134 16.58 -9.33 7.57
C LEU A 134 15.97 -8.54 8.74
N TYR A 135 15.93 -7.22 8.63
CA TYR A 135 15.46 -6.33 9.70
C TYR A 135 14.06 -5.73 9.44
N GLN A 136 13.46 -5.92 8.27
CA GLN A 136 12.19 -5.29 7.88
C GLN A 136 11.07 -5.64 8.85
N TYR A 137 10.89 -6.92 9.15
CA TYR A 137 9.84 -7.37 10.07
C TYR A 137 10.02 -6.75 11.47
N ARG A 138 11.24 -6.79 12.00
CA ARG A 138 11.55 -6.18 13.30
C ARG A 138 11.30 -4.68 13.29
N TYR A 139 11.69 -4.00 12.22
CA TYR A 139 11.49 -2.56 12.07
C TYR A 139 9.99 -2.21 11.97
N LYS A 140 9.22 -2.97 11.19
CA LYS A 140 7.75 -2.84 11.10
C LYS A 140 7.09 -2.99 12.47
N ILE A 141 7.48 -3.98 13.27
CA ILE A 141 6.94 -4.18 14.64
C ILE A 141 7.31 -3.01 15.55
N ILE A 142 8.55 -2.52 15.50
CA ILE A 142 8.99 -1.37 16.31
C ILE A 142 8.16 -0.13 15.94
N LEU A 143 7.93 0.15 14.65
CA LEU A 143 7.07 1.24 14.22
C LEU A 143 5.63 1.06 14.70
N LYS A 144 5.05 -0.14 14.58
CA LYS A 144 3.70 -0.44 15.09
C LYS A 144 3.59 -0.15 16.58
N LEU A 145 4.55 -0.59 17.39
CA LEU A 145 4.55 -0.32 18.83
C LEU A 145 4.71 1.17 19.11
N LEU A 146 5.65 1.85 18.46
CA LEU A 146 5.88 3.28 18.62
C LEU A 146 4.60 4.08 18.34
N PHE A 147 4.00 3.87 17.17
CA PHE A 147 2.79 4.61 16.78
C PHE A 147 1.58 4.24 17.61
N ALA A 148 1.44 2.97 18.04
CA ALA A 148 0.40 2.57 18.98
C ALA A 148 0.55 3.27 20.35
N MET A 149 1.78 3.45 20.84
CA MET A 149 2.03 4.19 22.08
C MET A 149 1.76 5.69 21.93
N MET A 150 2.04 6.27 20.76
CA MET A 150 1.87 7.71 20.50
C MET A 150 0.42 8.10 20.22
N PHE A 151 -0.29 7.29 19.42
CA PHE A 151 -1.58 7.61 18.82
C PHE A 151 -2.65 6.53 19.00
N GLY A 152 -2.31 5.35 19.52
CA GLY A 152 -3.27 4.28 19.78
C GLY A 152 -4.29 4.65 20.85
N TRP A 153 -5.37 3.90 20.93
CA TRP A 153 -6.53 4.15 21.80
C TRP A 153 -6.19 4.32 23.27
N THR A 154 -5.13 3.71 23.75
CA THR A 154 -4.68 3.83 25.15
C THR A 154 -3.71 5.00 25.37
N SER A 155 -3.32 5.71 24.33
CA SER A 155 -2.42 6.86 24.46
C SER A 155 -3.16 8.06 25.06
N LYS A 156 -2.47 8.82 25.91
CA LYS A 156 -3.04 10.04 26.51
C LYS A 156 -3.51 11.03 25.44
N ARG A 157 -2.81 11.09 24.31
CA ARG A 157 -3.15 11.98 23.20
C ARG A 157 -4.46 11.57 22.56
N PHE A 158 -4.63 10.31 22.21
CA PHE A 158 -5.89 9.83 21.65
C PHE A 158 -7.05 10.10 22.62
N GLN A 159 -6.89 9.71 23.89
CA GLN A 159 -7.93 9.90 24.90
C GLN A 159 -8.34 11.36 25.05
N SER A 160 -7.39 12.29 25.12
CA SER A 160 -7.70 13.72 25.26
C SER A 160 -8.44 14.29 24.04
N LEU A 161 -8.14 13.83 22.83
CA LEU A 161 -8.81 14.26 21.60
C LEU A 161 -10.19 13.60 21.44
N TYR A 162 -10.31 12.35 21.87
CA TYR A 162 -11.55 11.59 21.86
C TYR A 162 -12.58 12.19 22.84
N GLU A 163 -12.16 12.51 24.07
CA GLU A 163 -13.02 13.11 25.12
C GLU A 163 -13.61 14.46 24.69
N VAL A 164 -12.90 15.23 23.88
CA VAL A 164 -13.40 16.53 23.35
C VAL A 164 -14.06 16.40 21.97
N GLY A 165 -14.26 15.17 21.48
CA GLY A 165 -14.94 14.88 20.21
C GLY A 165 -14.18 15.30 18.95
N LYS A 166 -12.84 15.47 19.03
CA LYS A 166 -12.00 15.84 17.89
C LYS A 166 -11.50 14.63 17.10
N LEU A 167 -11.46 13.47 17.73
CA LEU A 167 -11.20 12.17 17.13
C LEU A 167 -12.29 11.20 17.53
N ASP A 168 -12.46 10.17 16.70
CA ASP A 168 -13.33 9.05 16.97
C ASP A 168 -12.62 7.72 16.66
N ASN A 169 -13.38 6.64 16.55
CA ASN A 169 -12.84 5.31 16.26
C ASN A 169 -12.42 5.10 14.79
N SER A 170 -12.51 6.12 13.94
CA SER A 170 -12.08 6.07 12.55
C SER A 170 -10.56 6.13 12.38
N LEU A 171 -9.81 6.51 13.43
CA LEU A 171 -8.35 6.56 13.36
C LEU A 171 -7.77 5.18 13.03
N THR A 172 -7.14 5.09 11.87
CA THR A 172 -6.42 3.90 11.43
C THR A 172 -4.92 4.17 11.32
N LEU A 173 -4.13 3.12 11.38
CA LEU A 173 -2.68 3.15 11.27
C LEU A 173 -2.24 2.07 10.29
N GLU A 174 -1.67 2.48 9.19
CA GLU A 174 -1.04 1.58 8.22
C GLU A 174 0.47 1.80 8.20
N ILE A 175 1.23 0.71 8.22
CA ILE A 175 2.69 0.72 8.21
C ILE A 175 3.18 -0.30 7.20
N GLU A 176 3.85 0.17 6.17
CA GLU A 176 4.52 -0.69 5.20
C GLU A 176 6.03 -0.51 5.26
N VAL A 177 6.74 -1.64 5.22
CA VAL A 177 8.21 -1.67 5.27
C VAL A 177 8.70 -2.70 4.27
N GLU A 178 9.31 -2.21 3.22
CA GLU A 178 9.90 -2.97 2.14
C GLU A 178 11.37 -2.59 1.95
N SER A 179 12.09 -3.35 1.11
CA SER A 179 13.52 -3.11 0.88
C SER A 179 13.82 -1.74 0.28
N SER A 180 12.90 -1.24 -0.56
CA SER A 180 13.09 -0.01 -1.34
C SER A 180 12.27 1.17 -0.82
N PHE A 181 11.25 0.92 0.00
CA PHE A 181 10.40 1.97 0.55
C PHE A 181 9.81 1.57 1.90
N HIS A 182 9.47 2.56 2.71
CA HIS A 182 8.65 2.35 3.89
C HIS A 182 7.92 3.64 4.27
N PHE A 183 6.71 3.48 4.77
CA PHE A 183 5.89 4.59 5.22
C PHE A 183 5.00 4.24 6.40
N VAL A 184 4.53 5.28 7.05
CA VAL A 184 3.44 5.22 8.03
C VAL A 184 2.34 6.13 7.55
N MET A 185 1.11 5.64 7.52
CA MET A 185 -0.09 6.39 7.16
C MET A 185 -1.09 6.35 8.31
N LEU A 186 -1.50 7.52 8.76
CA LEU A 186 -2.58 7.70 9.73
C LEU A 186 -3.77 8.29 8.97
N THR A 187 -4.94 7.65 9.00
CA THR A 187 -6.16 8.20 8.42
C THR A 187 -7.25 8.30 9.48
N MET A 188 -8.08 9.33 9.39
CA MET A 188 -9.13 9.59 10.36
C MET A 188 -10.20 10.54 9.83
N ASP A 189 -11.38 10.46 10.41
CA ASP A 189 -12.42 11.45 10.26
C ASP A 189 -12.27 12.51 11.36
N THR A 190 -12.37 13.79 11.01
CA THR A 190 -12.27 14.88 12.00
C THR A 190 -12.85 16.17 11.47
N SER A 191 -13.60 16.88 12.31
CA SER A 191 -14.10 18.21 11.98
C SER A 191 -13.01 19.30 11.94
N GLU A 192 -11.80 19.00 12.48
CA GLU A 192 -10.68 19.96 12.60
C GLU A 192 -9.39 19.45 11.93
N PRO A 193 -9.38 19.14 10.63
CA PRO A 193 -8.23 18.49 9.99
C PRO A 193 -6.93 19.28 10.10
N VAL A 194 -6.98 20.61 10.02
CA VAL A 194 -5.79 21.47 10.13
C VAL A 194 -5.20 21.43 11.53
N SER A 195 -6.04 21.57 12.57
CA SER A 195 -5.63 21.54 13.98
C SER A 195 -5.03 20.18 14.35
N ILE A 196 -5.69 19.09 13.96
CA ILE A 196 -5.24 17.71 14.21
C ILE A 196 -3.93 17.43 13.48
N SER A 197 -3.83 17.80 12.19
CA SER A 197 -2.59 17.64 11.43
C SER A 197 -1.40 18.32 12.13
N HIS A 198 -1.59 19.55 12.61
CA HIS A 198 -0.54 20.26 13.34
C HIS A 198 -0.15 19.54 14.64
N GLN A 199 -1.12 19.07 15.43
CA GLN A 199 -0.87 18.38 16.69
C GLN A 199 -0.12 17.04 16.47
N PHE A 200 -0.48 16.29 15.44
CA PHE A 200 0.19 15.03 15.12
C PHE A 200 1.61 15.28 14.60
N ARG A 201 1.81 16.22 13.69
CA ARG A 201 3.14 16.57 13.15
C ARG A 201 4.09 17.11 14.21
N THR A 202 3.59 17.84 15.22
CA THR A 202 4.42 18.33 16.32
C THR A 202 4.83 17.22 17.29
N ALA A 203 4.11 16.10 17.28
CA ALA A 203 4.36 14.96 18.15
C ALA A 203 5.35 13.94 17.58
N ILE A 204 5.54 13.96 16.26
CA ILE A 204 6.46 13.11 15.49
C ILE A 204 7.81 13.80 15.38
#